data_dd58bd30217293c622fdd5e60f3d2281
#
_entry.id   dd58bd30217293c622fdd5e60f3d2281
#
_cell.length_a   1.000
_cell.length_b   1.000
_cell.length_c   1.000
_cell.angle_alpha   90.00
_cell.angle_beta   90.00
_cell.angle_gamma   90.00
#
_symmetry.space_group_name_H-M   'P 1'
#
loop_
_entity.id
_entity.type
_entity.pdbx_description
1 polymer ?
#
loop_
_entity_poly.entity_id
_entity_poly.type
_entity_poly.pdbx_seq_one_letter_code
_entity_poly.pdbx_strand_id
1 'polypeptide(L)'
;MKKLKAFTLIEILVAMLVGSFVIVLTTELISYQGKSQSHLDDGQQMLAYEIALKTLRGDINTSLKSADGRKNVSVVSDNKLSVILNLNKPVYSRGQQNIEIVKVSWVFSDNSVARSINDDRIPLVIKTKPMVHSLEKLQENVFYLKSKSDNREFASVLDLR
;
A
#
# COMPACT_ATOMS: atom_id res chain seq x y z
N MET A 1 -24.18 47.65 46.17
CA MET A 1 -24.01 47.83 44.72
C MET A 1 -22.59 47.46 44.36
N LYS A 2 -22.37 46.39 43.58
CA LYS A 2 -21.03 46.04 43.08
C LYS A 2 -20.63 46.99 41.94
N LYS A 3 -19.55 47.76 42.15
CA LYS A 3 -18.99 48.60 41.09
C LYS A 3 -18.45 47.68 39.97
N LEU A 4 -19.09 47.70 38.81
CA LEU A 4 -18.55 47.10 37.62
C LEU A 4 -17.30 47.90 37.23
N LYS A 5 -16.11 47.26 37.31
CA LYS A 5 -14.88 47.85 36.77
C LYS A 5 -15.00 47.86 35.24
N ALA A 6 -15.02 49.05 34.64
CA ALA A 6 -14.89 49.16 33.20
C ALA A 6 -13.48 48.77 32.76
N PHE A 7 -13.37 47.91 31.73
CA PHE A 7 -12.07 47.59 31.15
C PHE A 7 -11.43 48.85 30.55
N THR A 8 -10.16 49.04 30.79
CA THR A 8 -9.40 50.10 30.17
C THR A 8 -9.18 49.79 28.67
N LEU A 9 -9.11 50.83 27.86
CA LEU A 9 -8.87 50.66 26.40
C LEU A 9 -7.58 49.88 26.13
N ILE A 10 -6.58 50.03 26.99
CA ILE A 10 -5.31 49.31 26.86
C ILE A 10 -5.44 47.82 27.15
N GLU A 11 -6.30 47.42 28.10
CA GLU A 11 -6.56 46.00 28.39
C GLU A 11 -7.22 45.31 27.21
N ILE A 12 -8.16 45.97 26.52
CA ILE A 12 -8.81 45.46 25.32
C ILE A 12 -7.78 45.29 24.18
N LEU A 13 -6.90 46.29 24.00
CA LEU A 13 -5.90 46.28 22.96
C LEU A 13 -4.85 45.16 23.16
N VAL A 14 -4.41 44.98 24.43
CA VAL A 14 -3.51 43.88 24.77
C VAL A 14 -4.19 42.52 24.60
N ALA A 15 -5.46 42.37 25.01
CA ALA A 15 -6.19 41.13 24.83
C ALA A 15 -6.36 40.74 23.34
N MET A 16 -6.64 41.74 22.48
CA MET A 16 -6.74 41.52 21.02
C MET A 16 -5.37 41.10 20.42
N LEU A 17 -4.28 41.73 20.87
CA LEU A 17 -2.94 41.41 20.40
C LEU A 17 -2.55 39.99 20.80
N VAL A 18 -2.75 39.60 22.05
CA VAL A 18 -2.50 38.25 22.54
C VAL A 18 -3.40 37.24 21.84
N GLY A 19 -4.70 37.55 21.68
CA GLY A 19 -5.64 36.71 20.97
C GLY A 19 -5.24 36.43 19.53
N SER A 20 -4.84 37.48 18.79
CA SER A 20 -4.37 37.30 17.40
C SER A 20 -3.10 36.45 17.31
N PHE A 21 -2.16 36.62 18.23
CA PHE A 21 -0.94 35.81 18.28
C PHE A 21 -1.24 34.34 18.55
N VAL A 22 -2.17 34.05 19.47
CA VAL A 22 -2.59 32.65 19.72
C VAL A 22 -3.24 32.02 18.49
N ILE A 23 -4.07 32.77 17.77
CA ILE A 23 -4.70 32.26 16.54
C ILE A 23 -3.64 31.90 15.48
N VAL A 24 -2.67 32.79 15.27
CA VAL A 24 -1.58 32.54 14.30
C VAL A 24 -0.79 31.28 14.69
N LEU A 25 -0.37 31.17 15.93
CA LEU A 25 0.37 29.97 16.41
C LEU A 25 -0.46 28.69 16.26
N THR A 26 -1.75 28.76 16.55
CA THR A 26 -2.64 27.59 16.44
C THR A 26 -2.80 27.14 14.98
N THR A 27 -2.97 28.08 14.05
CA THR A 27 -3.06 27.76 12.62
C THR A 27 -1.77 27.16 12.05
N GLU A 28 -0.62 27.67 12.46
CA GLU A 28 0.68 27.10 12.08
C GLU A 28 0.85 25.67 12.62
N LEU A 29 0.49 25.43 13.88
CA LEU A 29 0.57 24.12 14.51
C LEU A 29 -0.31 23.08 13.79
N ILE A 30 -1.55 23.44 13.46
CA ILE A 30 -2.48 22.58 12.71
C ILE A 30 -1.92 22.28 11.33
N SER A 31 -1.37 23.26 10.62
CA SER A 31 -0.74 23.06 9.31
C SER A 31 0.47 22.12 9.38
N TYR A 32 1.27 22.25 10.43
CA TYR A 32 2.41 21.37 10.63
C TYR A 32 2.00 19.93 10.93
N GLN A 33 0.98 19.74 11.78
CA GLN A 33 0.43 18.42 12.08
C GLN A 33 -0.15 17.74 10.83
N GLY A 34 -0.89 18.48 9.99
CA GLY A 34 -1.43 17.95 8.74
C GLY A 34 -0.35 17.46 7.78
N LYS A 35 0.74 18.22 7.62
CA LYS A 35 1.89 17.80 6.80
C LYS A 35 2.59 16.57 7.38
N SER A 36 2.78 16.54 8.69
CA SER A 36 3.42 15.39 9.36
C SER A 36 2.61 14.10 9.20
N GLN A 37 1.28 14.17 9.33
CA GLN A 37 0.41 13.01 9.12
C GLN A 37 0.47 12.49 7.68
N SER A 38 0.44 13.37 6.68
CA SER A 38 0.53 12.95 5.29
C SER A 38 1.85 12.22 4.98
N HIS A 39 2.96 12.64 5.56
CA HIS A 39 4.24 11.95 5.40
C HIS A 39 4.28 10.58 6.10
N LEU A 40 3.62 10.43 7.24
CA LEU A 40 3.51 9.14 7.94
C LEU A 40 2.66 8.15 7.14
N ASP A 41 1.52 8.61 6.60
CA ASP A 41 0.65 7.78 5.76
C ASP A 41 1.37 7.32 4.49
N ASP A 42 2.16 8.18 3.86
CA ASP A 42 2.97 7.85 2.71
C ASP A 42 4.02 6.77 3.03
N GLY A 43 4.67 6.89 4.18
CA GLY A 43 5.65 5.92 4.65
C GLY A 43 5.03 4.55 4.94
N GLN A 44 3.86 4.52 5.57
CA GLN A 44 3.14 3.28 5.89
C GLN A 44 2.65 2.56 4.63
N GLN A 45 2.08 3.28 3.67
CA GLN A 45 1.63 2.71 2.41
C GLN A 45 2.79 2.12 1.60
N MET A 46 3.94 2.80 1.59
CA MET A 46 5.15 2.31 0.95
C MET A 46 5.65 1.01 1.59
N LEU A 47 5.73 0.97 2.91
CA LEU A 47 6.15 -0.22 3.65
C LEU A 47 5.18 -1.40 3.38
N ALA A 48 3.89 -1.13 3.38
CA ALA A 48 2.88 -2.14 3.07
C ALA A 48 3.04 -2.70 1.65
N TYR A 49 3.36 -1.85 0.68
CA TYR A 49 3.62 -2.26 -0.70
C TYR A 49 4.90 -3.11 -0.81
N GLU A 50 5.98 -2.74 -0.15
CA GLU A 50 7.21 -3.53 -0.11
C GLU A 50 6.98 -4.91 0.52
N ILE A 51 6.19 -4.98 1.60
CA ILE A 51 5.79 -6.25 2.22
C ILE A 51 4.99 -7.09 1.23
N ALA A 52 4.06 -6.49 0.47
CA ALA A 52 3.31 -7.18 -0.56
C ALA A 52 4.22 -7.78 -1.63
N LEU A 53 5.18 -7.01 -2.16
CA LEU A 53 6.16 -7.50 -3.14
C LEU A 53 7.04 -8.63 -2.58
N LYS A 54 7.46 -8.52 -1.33
CA LYS A 54 8.22 -9.58 -0.65
C LYS A 54 7.39 -10.86 -0.51
N THR A 55 6.13 -10.73 -0.14
CA THR A 55 5.19 -11.86 -0.02
C THR A 55 4.91 -12.49 -1.37
N LEU A 56 4.71 -11.69 -2.42
CA LEU A 56 4.56 -12.17 -3.79
C LEU A 56 5.77 -13.00 -4.23
N ARG A 57 6.99 -12.52 -4.01
CA ARG A 57 8.21 -13.28 -4.30
C ARG A 57 8.25 -14.60 -3.54
N GLY A 58 7.84 -14.59 -2.27
CA GLY A 58 7.71 -15.80 -1.46
C GLY A 58 6.70 -16.79 -2.04
N ASP A 59 5.53 -16.31 -2.46
CA ASP A 59 4.51 -17.15 -3.10
C ASP A 59 5.01 -17.74 -4.44
N ILE A 60 5.68 -16.95 -5.26
CA ILE A 60 6.30 -17.43 -6.52
C ILE A 60 7.37 -18.49 -6.24
N ASN A 61 8.23 -18.27 -5.25
CA ASN A 61 9.29 -19.22 -4.92
C ASN A 61 8.76 -20.57 -4.41
N THR A 62 7.63 -20.54 -3.71
CA THR A 62 6.97 -21.75 -3.18
C THR A 62 5.91 -22.32 -4.13
N SER A 63 5.67 -21.71 -5.29
CA SER A 63 4.71 -22.22 -6.26
C SER A 63 5.14 -23.56 -6.84
N LEU A 64 4.15 -24.38 -7.19
CA LEU A 64 4.37 -25.66 -7.83
C LEU A 64 5.01 -25.47 -9.21
N LYS A 65 5.93 -26.37 -9.54
CA LYS A 65 6.49 -26.47 -10.88
C LYS A 65 5.65 -27.42 -11.73
N SER A 66 5.48 -27.07 -12.99
CA SER A 66 4.93 -27.97 -13.99
C SER A 66 5.92 -29.09 -14.35
N ALA A 67 5.47 -30.10 -15.09
CA ALA A 67 6.31 -31.22 -15.50
C ALA A 67 7.54 -30.80 -16.34
N ASP A 68 7.48 -29.66 -16.99
CA ASP A 68 8.59 -29.04 -17.74
C ASP A 68 9.57 -28.25 -16.86
N GLY A 69 9.41 -28.27 -15.53
CA GLY A 69 10.24 -27.59 -14.56
C GLY A 69 9.93 -26.10 -14.37
N ARG A 70 8.97 -25.54 -15.12
CA ARG A 70 8.54 -24.14 -15.01
C ARG A 70 7.53 -23.98 -13.88
N LYS A 71 7.55 -22.83 -13.21
CA LYS A 71 6.53 -22.51 -12.21
C LYS A 71 5.17 -22.30 -12.88
N ASN A 72 4.13 -22.90 -12.32
CA ASN A 72 2.78 -22.79 -12.83
C ASN A 72 2.17 -21.43 -12.41
N VAL A 73 2.57 -20.38 -13.10
CA VAL A 73 2.10 -19.00 -12.88
C VAL A 73 1.47 -18.51 -14.18
N SER A 74 0.19 -18.18 -14.12
CA SER A 74 -0.48 -17.51 -15.23
C SER A 74 -0.51 -16.01 -14.98
N VAL A 75 -0.15 -15.26 -16.01
CA VAL A 75 -0.15 -13.81 -16.00
C VAL A 75 -1.25 -13.32 -16.92
N VAL A 76 -2.18 -12.57 -16.38
CA VAL A 76 -3.23 -11.91 -17.16
C VAL A 76 -3.07 -10.41 -16.95
N SER A 77 -2.73 -9.69 -18.00
CA SER A 77 -2.75 -8.23 -18.00
C SER A 77 -4.06 -7.79 -18.66
N ASP A 78 -5.00 -7.38 -17.85
CA ASP A 78 -6.30 -6.88 -18.33
C ASP A 78 -6.24 -5.35 -18.28
N ASN A 79 -6.04 -4.73 -19.43
CA ASN A 79 -5.80 -3.30 -19.58
C ASN A 79 -4.51 -2.77 -18.90
N LYS A 80 -4.10 -1.55 -19.27
CA LYS A 80 -2.88 -0.89 -18.76
C LYS A 80 -2.88 -0.59 -17.25
N LEU A 81 -3.94 -0.95 -16.52
CA LEU A 81 -4.18 -0.54 -15.13
C LEU A 81 -4.18 -1.70 -14.13
N SER A 82 -4.23 -2.95 -14.58
CA SER A 82 -4.21 -4.08 -13.67
C SER A 82 -3.33 -5.22 -14.17
N VAL A 83 -2.59 -5.84 -13.24
CA VAL A 83 -1.79 -7.04 -13.47
C VAL A 83 -2.31 -8.12 -12.55
N ILE A 84 -2.71 -9.25 -13.10
CA ILE A 84 -3.20 -10.40 -12.35
C ILE A 84 -2.20 -11.53 -12.49
N LEU A 85 -1.73 -12.03 -11.35
CA LEU A 85 -0.83 -13.18 -11.25
C LEU A 85 -1.56 -14.29 -10.51
N ASN A 86 -1.75 -15.44 -11.16
CA ASN A 86 -2.32 -16.63 -10.52
C ASN A 86 -1.23 -17.70 -10.40
N LEU A 87 -1.12 -18.29 -9.24
CA LEU A 87 -0.15 -19.35 -8.95
C LEU A 87 -0.75 -20.41 -8.04
N ASN A 88 -0.26 -21.65 -8.16
CA ASN A 88 -0.63 -22.75 -7.29
C ASN A 88 0.51 -23.04 -6.32
N LYS A 89 0.23 -23.15 -5.03
CA LYS A 89 1.23 -23.46 -4.02
C LYS A 89 0.74 -24.50 -3.02
N PRO A 90 1.66 -25.37 -2.50
CA PRO A 90 1.31 -26.27 -1.42
C PRO A 90 1.21 -25.52 -0.09
N VAL A 91 0.19 -25.83 0.69
CA VAL A 91 0.01 -25.31 2.05
C VAL A 91 -0.21 -26.46 3.00
N TYR A 92 0.47 -26.43 4.14
CA TYR A 92 0.24 -27.35 5.23
C TYR A 92 -0.89 -26.82 6.11
N SER A 93 -2.00 -27.55 6.17
CA SER A 93 -3.07 -27.25 7.10
C SER A 93 -2.66 -27.68 8.51
N ARG A 94 -2.77 -26.77 9.50
CA ARG A 94 -2.47 -27.11 10.92
C ARG A 94 -3.39 -28.22 11.38
N GLY A 95 -2.81 -29.35 11.78
CA GLY A 95 -3.54 -30.51 12.32
C GLY A 95 -3.92 -31.59 11.30
N GLN A 96 -3.67 -31.38 10.02
CA GLN A 96 -3.80 -32.40 8.97
C GLN A 96 -2.43 -32.75 8.41
N GLN A 97 -2.15 -34.04 8.25
CA GLN A 97 -0.90 -34.51 7.61
C GLN A 97 -0.90 -34.35 6.06
N ASN A 98 -1.95 -33.74 5.52
CA ASN A 98 -2.14 -33.60 4.10
C ASN A 98 -1.67 -32.23 3.61
N ILE A 99 -0.96 -32.24 2.48
CA ILE A 99 -0.60 -31.02 1.74
C ILE A 99 -1.80 -30.68 0.85
N GLU A 100 -2.34 -29.52 1.03
CA GLU A 100 -3.37 -28.96 0.17
C GLU A 100 -2.74 -28.04 -0.87
N ILE A 101 -3.17 -28.18 -2.14
CA ILE A 101 -2.75 -27.25 -3.20
C ILE A 101 -3.76 -26.13 -3.25
N VAL A 102 -3.34 -24.92 -2.96
CA VAL A 102 -4.17 -23.73 -3.00
C VAL A 102 -3.81 -22.85 -4.20
N LYS A 103 -4.84 -22.27 -4.82
CA LYS A 103 -4.68 -21.22 -5.83
C LYS A 103 -4.49 -19.89 -5.12
N VAL A 104 -3.41 -19.20 -5.40
CA VAL A 104 -3.17 -17.84 -4.90
C VAL A 104 -3.26 -16.87 -6.06
N SER A 105 -4.08 -15.87 -5.93
CA SER A 105 -4.26 -14.81 -6.93
C SER A 105 -3.78 -13.48 -6.37
N TRP A 106 -2.94 -12.79 -7.13
CA TRP A 106 -2.49 -11.44 -6.84
C TRP A 106 -3.04 -10.49 -7.90
N VAL A 107 -3.70 -9.44 -7.46
CA VAL A 107 -4.28 -8.41 -8.32
C VAL A 107 -3.65 -7.07 -7.97
N PHE A 108 -2.94 -6.48 -8.93
CA PHE A 108 -2.38 -5.14 -8.84
C PHE A 108 -3.32 -4.19 -9.57
N SER A 109 -3.98 -3.32 -8.84
CA SER A 109 -4.86 -2.28 -9.36
C SER A 109 -4.26 -0.91 -9.08
N ASP A 110 -4.74 0.12 -9.74
CA ASP A 110 -4.26 1.50 -9.59
C ASP A 110 -4.20 2.00 -8.14
N ASN A 111 -5.13 1.57 -7.26
CA ASN A 111 -5.23 2.04 -5.88
C ASN A 111 -5.02 0.94 -4.83
N SER A 112 -4.69 -0.29 -5.24
CA SER A 112 -4.58 -1.39 -4.29
C SER A 112 -3.84 -2.60 -4.85
N VAL A 113 -3.23 -3.34 -3.95
CA VAL A 113 -2.73 -4.69 -4.20
C VAL A 113 -3.55 -5.67 -3.38
N ALA A 114 -4.17 -6.63 -4.03
CA ALA A 114 -4.98 -7.65 -3.38
C ALA A 114 -4.35 -9.04 -3.54
N ARG A 115 -4.41 -9.84 -2.48
CA ARG A 115 -4.01 -11.24 -2.46
C ARG A 115 -5.18 -12.08 -1.99
N SER A 116 -5.61 -13.04 -2.77
CA SER A 116 -6.64 -14.01 -2.40
C SER A 116 -6.13 -15.44 -2.46
N ILE A 117 -6.72 -16.33 -1.68
CA ILE A 117 -6.43 -17.75 -1.66
C ILE A 117 -7.72 -18.49 -1.99
N ASN A 118 -7.70 -19.38 -2.97
CA ASN A 118 -8.87 -20.15 -3.45
C ASN A 118 -10.11 -19.28 -3.75
N ASP A 119 -9.86 -18.09 -4.30
CA ASP A 119 -10.90 -17.10 -4.60
C ASP A 119 -11.73 -16.69 -3.35
N ASP A 120 -11.07 -16.64 -2.19
CA ASP A 120 -11.68 -16.21 -0.92
C ASP A 120 -12.46 -14.91 -1.06
N ARG A 121 -13.64 -14.88 -0.42
CA ARG A 121 -14.54 -13.71 -0.44
C ARG A 121 -13.94 -12.46 0.24
N ILE A 122 -12.89 -12.64 1.05
CA ILE A 122 -12.21 -11.56 1.77
C ILE A 122 -10.72 -11.62 1.42
N PRO A 123 -10.32 -11.04 0.29
CA PRO A 123 -8.90 -10.93 -0.06
C PRO A 123 -8.18 -10.02 0.93
N LEU A 124 -6.90 -10.30 1.19
CA LEU A 124 -6.02 -9.33 1.82
C LEU A 124 -5.82 -8.16 0.85
N VAL A 125 -6.37 -7.00 1.17
CA VAL A 125 -6.26 -5.80 0.34
C VAL A 125 -5.35 -4.79 1.01
N ILE A 126 -4.30 -4.40 0.32
CA ILE A 126 -3.39 -3.32 0.71
C ILE A 126 -3.74 -2.11 -0.15
N LYS A 127 -4.26 -1.07 0.49
CA LYS A 127 -4.51 0.21 -0.18
C LYS A 127 -3.18 0.90 -0.47
N THR A 128 -3.05 1.42 -1.66
CA THR A 128 -1.88 2.17 -2.11
C THR A 128 -2.31 3.54 -2.62
N LYS A 129 -1.36 4.46 -2.79
CA LYS A 129 -1.59 5.64 -3.63
C LYS A 129 -1.82 5.19 -5.06
N PRO A 130 -2.44 6.04 -5.90
CA PRO A 130 -2.58 5.75 -7.32
C PRO A 130 -1.23 5.35 -7.93
N MET A 131 -1.17 4.15 -8.49
CA MET A 131 0.02 3.59 -9.12
C MET A 131 -0.36 2.99 -10.47
N VAL A 132 0.48 3.22 -11.45
CA VAL A 132 0.39 2.53 -12.74
C VAL A 132 1.29 1.31 -12.67
N HIS A 133 0.70 0.14 -12.87
CA HIS A 133 1.43 -1.12 -12.90
C HIS A 133 1.67 -1.56 -14.33
N SER A 134 2.88 -1.97 -14.65
CA SER A 134 3.23 -2.59 -15.91
C SER A 134 4.04 -3.85 -15.68
N LEU A 135 3.81 -4.83 -16.53
CA LEU A 135 4.56 -6.07 -16.52
C LEU A 135 5.24 -6.24 -17.87
N GLU A 136 6.54 -6.22 -17.88
CA GLU A 136 7.38 -6.40 -19.07
C GLU A 136 8.02 -7.78 -19.02
N LYS A 137 7.98 -8.51 -20.13
CA LYS A 137 8.68 -9.79 -20.28
C LYS A 137 10.13 -9.49 -20.65
N LEU A 138 11.07 -9.78 -19.77
CA LEU A 138 12.51 -9.60 -20.01
C LEU A 138 13.10 -10.78 -20.77
N GLN A 139 12.75 -12.00 -20.34
CA GLN A 139 13.20 -13.26 -20.94
C GLN A 139 12.08 -14.29 -20.83
N GLU A 140 12.31 -15.48 -21.39
CA GLU A 140 11.38 -16.58 -21.17
C GLU A 140 11.28 -16.89 -19.68
N ASN A 141 10.07 -16.73 -19.11
CA ASN A 141 9.75 -16.91 -17.69
C ASN A 141 10.39 -15.90 -16.70
N VAL A 142 10.93 -14.78 -17.18
CA VAL A 142 11.39 -13.68 -16.34
C VAL A 142 10.61 -12.42 -16.70
N PHE A 143 9.92 -11.87 -15.71
CA PHE A 143 9.10 -10.68 -15.86
C PHE A 143 9.60 -9.55 -14.98
N TYR A 144 9.41 -8.34 -15.43
CA TYR A 144 9.72 -7.12 -14.71
C TYR A 144 8.43 -6.41 -14.35
N LEU A 145 8.04 -6.49 -13.08
CA LEU A 145 6.91 -5.75 -12.55
C LEU A 145 7.38 -4.37 -12.14
N LYS A 146 6.84 -3.36 -12.80
CA LYS A 146 7.12 -1.96 -12.56
C LYS A 146 5.85 -1.30 -12.05
N SER A 147 5.96 -0.54 -10.97
CA SER A 147 4.86 0.19 -10.37
C SER A 147 5.30 1.62 -10.14
N LYS A 148 4.63 2.56 -10.79
CA LYS A 148 4.99 3.97 -10.77
C LYS A 148 3.86 4.77 -10.13
N SER A 149 4.19 5.53 -9.10
CA SER A 149 3.39 6.63 -8.54
C SER A 149 4.02 7.97 -8.93
N ASP A 150 3.34 9.09 -8.71
CA ASP A 150 3.78 10.43 -9.13
C ASP A 150 5.25 10.74 -8.80
N ASN A 151 5.73 10.33 -7.63
CA ASN A 151 7.06 10.67 -7.14
C ASN A 151 7.98 9.46 -6.93
N ARG A 152 7.54 8.24 -7.20
CA ARG A 152 8.31 7.03 -6.90
C ARG A 152 8.06 5.92 -7.89
N GLU A 153 9.07 5.14 -8.11
CA GLU A 153 9.04 3.96 -8.96
C GLU A 153 9.53 2.75 -8.17
N PHE A 154 8.74 1.69 -8.22
CA PHE A 154 9.08 0.40 -7.64
C PHE A 154 9.28 -0.60 -8.77
N ALA A 155 10.29 -1.41 -8.63
CA ALA A 155 10.60 -2.41 -9.61
C ALA A 155 10.89 -3.75 -8.94
N SER A 156 10.38 -4.83 -9.52
CA SER A 156 10.60 -6.18 -9.03
C SER A 156 10.80 -7.13 -10.19
N VAL A 157 11.89 -7.88 -10.17
CA VAL A 157 12.10 -9.00 -11.09
C VAL A 157 11.38 -10.22 -10.51
N LEU A 158 10.51 -10.81 -11.31
CA LEU A 158 9.78 -12.04 -11.03
C LEU A 158 10.37 -13.16 -11.88
N ASP A 159 11.11 -14.06 -11.23
CA ASP A 159 11.70 -15.25 -11.89
C ASP A 159 10.74 -16.43 -11.73
N LEU A 160 10.19 -16.89 -12.83
CA LEU A 160 9.23 -17.98 -12.91
C LEU A 160 9.88 -19.31 -13.38
N ARG A 161 11.19 -19.40 -13.31
CA ARG A 161 11.95 -20.64 -13.65
C ARG A 161 11.93 -21.64 -12.51
#